data_3757a681c8bd759b00340d59cd00186b
#
_entry.id   3757a681c8bd759b00340d59cd00186b
#
_cell.length_a   1.000
_cell.length_b   1.000
_cell.length_c   1.000
_cell.angle_alpha   90.00
_cell.angle_beta   90.00
_cell.angle_gamma   90.00
#
_symmetry.space_group_name_H-M   'P 1'
#
loop_
_entity.id
_entity.type
_entity.pdbx_description
1 polymer ?
#
loop_
_entity_poly.entity_id
_entity_poly.type
_entity_poly.pdbx_seq_one_letter_code
_entity_poly.pdbx_strand_id
1 'polypeptide(L)'
;MLLDTASMYFRAYFGSPEILAPDGTNVNAVRGLLDYISRLVDQYRPTHLACCWDEDWRPAWRVELIDTYKAHRVVEAVPVGPDVEEVPDTLLPQVPVIREVLSAFGIAVVGAAGYEADDVIGTLATDAGMPVDVVTGDRDLFQLVDDERAVRVLYIGKGVGRHERVDEAWVRDKYGVEAGQYADFATLRGDASDGLPGVKGVGEKTAATLLGRFGDLARIRAAAADPAAEMAAGVRAKVAAASDYLDVAPRVVAVARDLPLDRSGLALPVAPADPAALSALAERWGLDSPVARLTGVLGEA
;
A
#
# COMPACT_ATOMS: atom_id res chain seq x y z
N MET A 1 -9.56 -7.67 -6.45
CA MET A 1 -9.15 -7.13 -5.13
C MET A 1 -7.64 -7.23 -5.00
N LEU A 2 -6.97 -6.15 -4.64
CA LEU A 2 -5.52 -6.08 -4.44
C LEU A 2 -5.25 -5.76 -2.98
N LEU A 3 -4.48 -6.61 -2.31
CA LEU A 3 -4.20 -6.47 -0.89
C LEU A 3 -2.76 -5.96 -0.70
N ASP A 4 -2.62 -4.84 -0.02
CA ASP A 4 -1.37 -4.42 0.57
C ASP A 4 -1.10 -5.34 1.78
N THR A 5 -0.37 -6.42 1.51
CA THR A 5 -0.28 -7.55 2.43
C THR A 5 0.50 -7.19 3.69
N ALA A 6 1.57 -6.39 3.56
CA ALA A 6 2.36 -5.93 4.68
C ALA A 6 1.51 -5.07 5.63
N SER A 7 0.81 -4.07 5.10
CA SER A 7 -0.10 -3.24 5.89
C SER A 7 -1.15 -4.07 6.66
N MET A 8 -1.63 -5.17 6.06
CA MET A 8 -2.63 -6.03 6.67
C MET A 8 -2.03 -6.92 7.78
N TYR A 9 -0.90 -7.61 7.54
CA TYR A 9 -0.33 -8.47 8.57
C TYR A 9 0.31 -7.71 9.74
N PHE A 10 0.91 -6.54 9.48
CA PHE A 10 1.33 -5.63 10.56
C PHE A 10 0.15 -5.20 11.42
N ARG A 11 -0.96 -4.84 10.78
CA ARG A 11 -2.19 -4.48 11.51
C ARG A 11 -2.75 -5.64 12.30
N ALA A 12 -2.71 -6.86 11.79
CA ALA A 12 -3.12 -8.06 12.51
C ALA A 12 -2.22 -8.32 13.72
N TYR A 13 -0.91 -8.15 13.55
CA TYR A 13 0.07 -8.31 14.60
C TYR A 13 -0.14 -7.33 15.76
N PHE A 14 -0.20 -6.03 15.46
CA PHE A 14 -0.36 -5.00 16.50
C PHE A 14 -1.81 -4.87 17.02
N GLY A 15 -2.78 -5.35 16.27
CA GLY A 15 -4.20 -5.23 16.59
C GLY A 15 -4.77 -6.36 17.43
N SER A 16 -4.02 -7.43 17.67
CA SER A 16 -4.46 -8.60 18.44
C SER A 16 -3.40 -9.04 19.46
N PRO A 17 -3.82 -9.65 20.57
CA PRO A 17 -2.89 -10.23 21.52
C PRO A 17 -2.06 -11.33 20.84
N GLU A 18 -0.95 -11.69 21.47
CA GLU A 18 -0.13 -12.83 21.07
C GLU A 18 -0.95 -14.14 21.10
N ILE A 19 -0.80 -14.93 20.05
CA ILE A 19 -1.46 -16.26 19.91
C ILE A 19 -0.36 -17.24 19.55
N LEU A 20 -0.13 -18.21 20.44
CA LEU A 20 0.97 -19.16 20.28
C LEU A 20 0.55 -20.41 19.51
N ALA A 21 1.38 -20.80 18.57
CA ALA A 21 1.33 -22.12 17.92
C ALA A 21 1.75 -23.23 18.91
N PRO A 22 1.58 -24.51 18.56
CA PRO A 22 1.98 -25.65 19.43
C PRO A 22 3.45 -25.64 19.83
N ASP A 23 4.34 -25.07 19.04
CA ASP A 23 5.77 -24.94 19.31
C ASP A 23 6.15 -23.67 20.09
N GLY A 24 5.17 -22.83 20.42
CA GLY A 24 5.36 -21.56 21.12
C GLY A 24 5.63 -20.35 20.22
N THR A 25 5.64 -20.51 18.90
CA THR A 25 5.79 -19.39 17.98
C THR A 25 4.53 -18.54 17.96
N ASN A 26 4.67 -17.20 18.02
CA ASN A 26 3.52 -16.30 17.83
C ASN A 26 3.00 -16.38 16.39
N VAL A 27 1.69 -16.54 16.20
CA VAL A 27 1.02 -16.64 14.89
C VAL A 27 -0.15 -15.68 14.73
N ASN A 28 -0.23 -14.65 15.55
CA ASN A 28 -1.35 -13.71 15.54
C ASN A 28 -1.47 -12.94 14.20
N ALA A 29 -0.35 -12.62 13.54
CA ALA A 29 -0.35 -11.98 12.24
C ALA A 29 -0.90 -12.90 11.13
N VAL A 30 -0.47 -14.16 11.10
CA VAL A 30 -0.98 -15.17 10.13
C VAL A 30 -2.48 -15.33 10.31
N ARG A 31 -2.91 -15.59 11.56
CA ARG A 31 -4.34 -15.78 11.88
C ARG A 31 -5.18 -14.57 11.49
N GLY A 32 -4.74 -13.40 11.91
CA GLY A 32 -5.46 -12.15 11.63
C GLY A 32 -5.52 -11.82 10.15
N LEU A 33 -4.45 -12.07 9.38
CA LEU A 33 -4.46 -11.88 7.92
C LEU A 33 -5.48 -12.80 7.25
N LEU A 34 -5.51 -14.09 7.61
CA LEU A 34 -6.49 -15.05 7.06
C LEU A 34 -7.93 -14.65 7.40
N ASP A 35 -8.17 -14.16 8.62
CA ASP A 35 -9.47 -13.65 9.03
C ASP A 35 -9.88 -12.39 8.27
N TYR A 36 -8.92 -11.50 7.99
CA TYR A 36 -9.15 -10.31 7.17
C TYR A 36 -9.49 -10.67 5.72
N ILE A 37 -8.75 -11.60 5.12
CA ILE A 37 -9.03 -12.09 3.77
C ILE A 37 -10.41 -12.76 3.72
N SER A 38 -10.71 -13.65 4.66
CA SER A 38 -12.03 -14.32 4.76
C SER A 38 -13.17 -13.31 4.80
N ARG A 39 -13.04 -12.28 5.64
CA ARG A 39 -14.05 -11.23 5.77
C ARG A 39 -14.22 -10.42 4.49
N LEU A 40 -13.12 -10.06 3.83
CA LEU A 40 -13.16 -9.26 2.60
C LEU A 40 -13.74 -10.07 1.45
N VAL A 41 -13.37 -11.34 1.33
CA VAL A 41 -13.93 -12.26 0.33
C VAL A 41 -15.43 -12.43 0.54
N ASP A 42 -15.87 -12.70 1.77
CA ASP A 42 -17.30 -12.83 2.09
C ASP A 42 -18.08 -11.56 1.77
N GLN A 43 -17.54 -10.39 2.14
CA GLN A 43 -18.24 -9.12 1.99
C GLN A 43 -18.30 -8.62 0.54
N TYR A 44 -17.22 -8.82 -0.24
CA TYR A 44 -17.06 -8.19 -1.57
C TYR A 44 -17.16 -9.19 -2.73
N ARG A 45 -17.05 -10.48 -2.47
CA ARG A 45 -17.12 -11.56 -3.48
C ARG A 45 -16.24 -11.28 -4.70
N PRO A 46 -14.94 -10.99 -4.52
CA PRO A 46 -14.07 -10.69 -5.62
C PRO A 46 -13.86 -11.93 -6.50
N THR A 47 -13.83 -11.75 -7.82
CA THR A 47 -13.49 -12.83 -8.76
C THR A 47 -11.98 -13.06 -8.87
N HIS A 48 -11.18 -12.05 -8.52
CA HIS A 48 -9.72 -12.07 -8.56
C HIS A 48 -9.17 -11.48 -7.26
N LEU A 49 -8.09 -12.05 -6.74
CA LEU A 49 -7.42 -11.57 -5.54
C LEU A 49 -5.92 -11.75 -5.67
N ALA A 50 -5.16 -10.70 -5.37
CA ALA A 50 -3.70 -10.75 -5.27
C ALA A 50 -3.25 -10.17 -3.94
N CYS A 51 -2.40 -10.91 -3.23
CA CYS A 51 -1.61 -10.43 -2.12
C CYS A 51 -0.36 -9.75 -2.67
N CYS A 52 -0.37 -8.42 -2.76
CA CYS A 52 0.77 -7.65 -3.23
C CYS A 52 1.85 -7.60 -2.16
N TRP A 53 3.11 -7.78 -2.57
CA TRP A 53 4.21 -8.04 -1.66
C TRP A 53 5.37 -7.09 -1.85
N ASP A 54 5.96 -6.61 -0.75
CA ASP A 54 7.22 -5.88 -0.78
C ASP A 54 8.38 -6.87 -1.00
N GLU A 55 8.91 -6.94 -2.22
CA GLU A 55 10.19 -7.62 -2.46
C GLU A 55 11.36 -6.70 -2.08
N ASP A 56 11.10 -5.39 -2.06
CA ASP A 56 12.00 -4.38 -1.53
C ASP A 56 11.16 -3.27 -0.87
N TRP A 57 11.12 -3.21 0.44
CA TRP A 57 10.34 -2.23 1.20
C TRP A 57 10.91 -0.80 1.16
N ARG A 58 12.20 -0.68 0.74
CA ARG A 58 12.95 0.58 0.63
C ARG A 58 13.85 0.56 -0.61
N PRO A 59 13.25 0.66 -1.81
CA PRO A 59 13.97 0.51 -3.06
C PRO A 59 15.16 1.48 -3.20
N ALA A 60 16.31 0.94 -3.61
CA ALA A 60 17.55 1.72 -3.75
C ALA A 60 17.35 2.94 -4.66
N TRP A 61 16.57 2.85 -5.73
CA TRP A 61 16.32 3.96 -6.63
C TRP A 61 15.53 5.11 -5.99
N ARG A 62 14.65 4.83 -4.99
CA ARG A 62 13.98 5.88 -4.20
C ARG A 62 14.97 6.54 -3.23
N VAL A 63 15.83 5.75 -2.61
CA VAL A 63 16.88 6.24 -1.70
C VAL A 63 17.92 7.10 -2.43
N GLU A 64 18.31 6.73 -3.66
CA GLU A 64 19.19 7.54 -4.50
C GLU A 64 18.60 8.92 -4.83
N LEU A 65 17.28 9.02 -4.92
CA LEU A 65 16.58 10.27 -5.16
C LEU A 65 16.39 11.10 -3.88
N ILE A 66 16.02 10.43 -2.78
CA ILE A 66 15.78 11.04 -1.46
C ILE A 66 16.34 10.12 -0.39
N ASP A 67 17.50 10.44 0.16
CA ASP A 67 18.22 9.63 1.14
C ASP A 67 17.47 9.42 2.46
N THR A 68 16.58 10.36 2.81
CA THR A 68 15.72 10.27 3.99
C THR A 68 14.54 9.31 3.82
N TYR A 69 14.28 8.81 2.60
CA TYR A 69 13.15 7.90 2.33
C TYR A 69 13.21 6.66 3.23
N LYS A 70 12.21 6.53 4.10
CA LYS A 70 12.07 5.46 5.11
C LYS A 70 13.33 5.20 5.96
N ALA A 71 14.29 6.14 6.02
CA ALA A 71 15.59 5.95 6.68
C ALA A 71 15.45 5.64 8.19
N HIS A 72 14.41 6.16 8.83
CA HIS A 72 14.14 5.92 10.25
C HIS A 72 13.67 4.49 10.58
N ARG A 73 13.33 3.67 9.57
CA ARG A 73 12.96 2.25 9.72
C ARG A 73 14.13 1.30 9.51
N VAL A 74 15.30 1.80 9.10
CA VAL A 74 16.48 0.98 8.82
C VAL A 74 17.20 0.62 10.10
N VAL A 75 17.34 -0.69 10.36
CA VAL A 75 18.20 -1.22 11.42
C VAL A 75 19.62 -1.45 10.90
N GLU A 76 19.74 -2.03 9.70
CA GLU A 76 21.00 -2.29 9.03
C GLU A 76 20.87 -2.03 7.53
N ALA A 77 21.77 -1.18 7.00
CA ALA A 77 21.88 -0.94 5.58
C ALA A 77 22.80 -2.01 4.95
N VAL A 78 22.34 -2.67 3.88
CA VAL A 78 23.09 -3.72 3.20
C VAL A 78 23.58 -3.25 1.82
N PRO A 79 24.81 -3.60 1.41
CA PRO A 79 25.36 -3.13 0.14
C PRO A 79 24.65 -3.68 -1.11
N VAL A 80 23.98 -4.83 -0.98
CA VAL A 80 23.27 -5.51 -2.08
C VAL A 80 22.01 -6.16 -1.53
N GLY A 81 20.86 -5.81 -2.10
CA GLY A 81 19.54 -6.27 -1.65
C GLY A 81 18.83 -5.25 -0.76
N PRO A 82 17.64 -5.58 -0.28
CA PRO A 82 16.87 -4.72 0.61
C PRO A 82 17.57 -4.46 1.94
N ASP A 83 17.49 -3.23 2.43
CA ASP A 83 17.91 -2.88 3.80
C ASP A 83 17.11 -3.67 4.84
N VAL A 84 17.71 -3.91 6.02
CA VAL A 84 17.00 -4.57 7.13
C VAL A 84 16.06 -3.58 7.81
N GLU A 85 14.76 -3.87 7.73
CA GLU A 85 13.70 -3.07 8.37
C GLU A 85 13.58 -3.39 9.87
N GLU A 86 13.22 -2.40 10.68
CA GLU A 86 12.83 -2.59 12.07
C GLU A 86 11.48 -3.30 12.16
N VAL A 87 11.53 -4.61 12.33
CA VAL A 87 10.35 -5.48 12.45
C VAL A 87 10.41 -6.23 13.78
N PRO A 88 9.30 -6.36 14.53
CA PRO A 88 9.30 -7.12 15.78
C PRO A 88 9.81 -8.56 15.59
N ASP A 89 10.71 -9.01 16.47
CA ASP A 89 11.33 -10.35 16.39
C ASP A 89 10.31 -11.48 16.31
N THR A 90 9.15 -11.33 16.96
CA THR A 90 8.06 -12.33 16.96
C THR A 90 7.16 -12.25 15.73
N LEU A 91 7.31 -11.22 14.88
CA LEU A 91 6.62 -11.12 13.59
C LEU A 91 7.44 -11.77 12.46
N LEU A 92 8.77 -11.61 12.48
CA LEU A 92 9.66 -12.14 11.43
C LEU A 92 9.40 -13.61 11.09
N PRO A 93 9.26 -14.55 12.07
CA PRO A 93 8.99 -15.96 11.78
C PRO A 93 7.62 -16.21 11.12
N GLN A 94 6.68 -15.28 11.26
CA GLN A 94 5.33 -15.43 10.72
C GLN A 94 5.26 -15.13 9.22
N VAL A 95 6.17 -14.30 8.69
CA VAL A 95 6.14 -13.86 7.28
C VAL A 95 6.28 -15.02 6.29
N PRO A 96 7.24 -15.95 6.46
CA PRO A 96 7.30 -17.16 5.62
C PRO A 96 6.05 -18.03 5.73
N VAL A 97 5.49 -18.19 6.94
CA VAL A 97 4.26 -18.98 7.16
C VAL A 97 3.08 -18.38 6.41
N ILE A 98 2.96 -17.05 6.37
CA ILE A 98 1.94 -16.36 5.56
C ILE A 98 2.07 -16.78 4.09
N ARG A 99 3.27 -16.71 3.52
CA ARG A 99 3.50 -17.10 2.10
C ARG A 99 3.16 -18.56 1.84
N GLU A 100 3.58 -19.46 2.72
CA GLU A 100 3.28 -20.91 2.61
C GLU A 100 1.77 -21.19 2.64
N VAL A 101 1.05 -20.56 3.56
CA VAL A 101 -0.40 -20.76 3.70
C VAL A 101 -1.15 -20.17 2.49
N LEU A 102 -0.79 -18.97 2.03
CA LEU A 102 -1.39 -18.37 0.83
C LEU A 102 -1.13 -19.24 -0.41
N SER A 103 0.08 -19.79 -0.55
CA SER A 103 0.44 -20.71 -1.64
C SER A 103 -0.39 -22.01 -1.58
N ALA A 104 -0.56 -22.60 -0.40
CA ALA A 104 -1.38 -23.81 -0.23
C ALA A 104 -2.86 -23.55 -0.54
N PHE A 105 -3.37 -22.35 -0.29
CA PHE A 105 -4.69 -21.92 -0.76
C PHE A 105 -4.75 -21.73 -2.28
N GLY A 106 -3.63 -21.44 -2.95
CA GLY A 106 -3.58 -21.02 -4.35
C GLY A 106 -3.92 -19.55 -4.53
N ILE A 107 -3.83 -18.74 -3.48
CA ILE A 107 -4.00 -17.29 -3.53
C ILE A 107 -2.71 -16.68 -4.08
N ALA A 108 -2.84 -15.87 -5.12
CA ALA A 108 -1.69 -15.23 -5.78
C ALA A 108 -0.94 -14.29 -4.82
N VAL A 109 0.37 -14.48 -4.72
CA VAL A 109 1.30 -13.54 -4.08
C VAL A 109 2.14 -12.92 -5.17
N VAL A 110 2.04 -11.60 -5.36
CA VAL A 110 2.69 -10.88 -6.44
C VAL A 110 3.63 -9.83 -5.87
N GLY A 111 4.89 -9.92 -6.24
CA GLY A 111 5.93 -8.95 -5.91
C GLY A 111 6.77 -8.62 -7.13
N ALA A 112 7.59 -7.59 -7.05
CA ALA A 112 8.53 -7.20 -8.09
C ALA A 112 9.89 -6.84 -7.46
N ALA A 113 10.97 -7.43 -7.96
CA ALA A 113 12.31 -7.15 -7.45
C ALA A 113 12.66 -5.65 -7.56
N GLY A 114 13.09 -5.06 -6.44
CA GLY A 114 13.42 -3.63 -6.36
C GLY A 114 12.22 -2.69 -6.31
N TYR A 115 11.03 -3.22 -5.97
CA TYR A 115 9.79 -2.45 -5.86
C TYR A 115 9.00 -2.85 -4.62
N GLU A 116 8.18 -1.90 -4.16
CA GLU A 116 7.26 -2.07 -3.04
C GLU A 116 5.92 -2.67 -3.48
N ALA A 117 5.15 -3.17 -2.53
CA ALA A 117 3.78 -3.64 -2.77
C ALA A 117 2.90 -2.57 -3.42
N ASP A 118 3.11 -1.29 -3.08
CA ASP A 118 2.39 -0.15 -3.64
C ASP A 118 2.58 -0.01 -5.15
N ASP A 119 3.81 -0.26 -5.64
CA ASP A 119 4.13 -0.25 -7.08
C ASP A 119 3.46 -1.43 -7.81
N VAL A 120 3.43 -2.59 -7.16
CA VAL A 120 2.71 -3.77 -7.67
C VAL A 120 1.21 -3.48 -7.75
N ILE A 121 0.62 -2.90 -6.69
CA ILE A 121 -0.79 -2.50 -6.65
C ILE A 121 -1.08 -1.46 -7.74
N GLY A 122 -0.24 -0.42 -7.85
CA GLY A 122 -0.37 0.62 -8.87
C GLY A 122 -0.38 0.06 -10.28
N THR A 123 0.50 -0.89 -10.54
CA THR A 123 0.60 -1.57 -11.84
C THR A 123 -0.61 -2.46 -12.11
N LEU A 124 -1.03 -3.29 -11.15
CA LEU A 124 -2.17 -4.20 -11.32
C LEU A 124 -3.51 -3.46 -11.43
N ALA A 125 -3.66 -2.33 -10.73
CA ALA A 125 -4.85 -1.49 -10.79
C ALA A 125 -4.95 -0.70 -12.11
N THR A 126 -3.81 -0.37 -12.72
CA THR A 126 -3.77 0.36 -14.00
C THR A 126 -4.20 -0.57 -15.14
N ASP A 127 -5.18 -0.12 -15.93
CA ASP A 127 -5.74 -0.83 -17.08
C ASP A 127 -6.15 -2.29 -16.75
N ALA A 128 -6.71 -2.51 -15.57
CA ALA A 128 -7.14 -3.82 -15.09
C ALA A 128 -8.26 -4.44 -15.95
N GLY A 129 -9.03 -3.65 -16.69
CA GLY A 129 -10.17 -4.10 -17.50
C GLY A 129 -11.39 -4.56 -16.69
N MET A 130 -11.34 -4.40 -15.36
CA MET A 130 -12.40 -4.75 -14.41
C MET A 130 -12.38 -3.81 -13.19
N PRO A 131 -13.45 -3.72 -12.40
CA PRO A 131 -13.43 -2.97 -11.15
C PRO A 131 -12.36 -3.46 -10.18
N VAL A 132 -11.66 -2.52 -9.50
CA VAL A 132 -10.57 -2.82 -8.59
C VAL A 132 -10.85 -2.26 -7.20
N ASP A 133 -10.80 -3.12 -6.19
CA ASP A 133 -10.74 -2.75 -4.79
C ASP A 133 -9.30 -2.89 -4.30
N VAL A 134 -8.66 -1.79 -3.91
CA VAL A 134 -7.34 -1.76 -3.27
C VAL A 134 -7.53 -1.72 -1.76
N VAL A 135 -7.02 -2.72 -1.03
CA VAL A 135 -7.11 -2.79 0.43
C VAL A 135 -5.79 -2.39 1.03
N THR A 136 -5.74 -1.23 1.69
CA THR A 136 -4.50 -0.71 2.27
C THR A 136 -4.75 0.17 3.50
N GLY A 137 -3.77 0.26 4.38
CA GLY A 137 -3.68 1.27 5.44
C GLY A 137 -2.90 2.52 5.04
N ASP A 138 -2.33 2.54 3.84
CA ASP A 138 -1.57 3.65 3.32
C ASP A 138 -2.44 4.64 2.52
N ARG A 139 -2.25 5.93 2.78
CA ARG A 139 -2.97 7.01 2.11
C ARG A 139 -2.38 7.35 0.75
N ASP A 140 -1.13 7.00 0.51
CA ASP A 140 -0.48 7.31 -0.75
C ASP A 140 -1.12 6.57 -1.92
N LEU A 141 -1.77 5.42 -1.65
CA LEU A 141 -2.57 4.70 -2.64
C LEU A 141 -3.90 5.39 -3.00
N PHE A 142 -4.28 6.49 -2.35
CA PHE A 142 -5.42 7.30 -2.82
C PHE A 142 -5.17 7.92 -4.19
N GLN A 143 -3.93 8.04 -4.63
CA GLN A 143 -3.57 8.42 -5.99
C GLN A 143 -4.05 7.45 -7.08
N LEU A 144 -4.50 6.24 -6.70
CA LEU A 144 -5.03 5.24 -7.61
C LEU A 144 -6.54 5.34 -7.82
N VAL A 145 -7.23 6.09 -6.97
CA VAL A 145 -8.69 6.23 -7.05
C VAL A 145 -9.08 6.86 -8.38
N ASP A 146 -10.00 6.19 -9.07
CA ASP A 146 -10.48 6.59 -10.40
C ASP A 146 -11.88 6.00 -10.59
N ASP A 147 -12.90 6.83 -10.45
CA ASP A 147 -14.29 6.39 -10.53
C ASP A 147 -14.68 5.98 -11.96
N GLU A 148 -14.05 6.57 -12.99
CA GLU A 148 -14.29 6.20 -14.40
C GLU A 148 -13.78 4.79 -14.71
N ARG A 149 -12.66 4.39 -14.12
CA ARG A 149 -12.09 3.04 -14.24
C ARG A 149 -12.56 2.09 -13.17
N ALA A 150 -13.46 2.53 -12.29
CA ALA A 150 -13.97 1.79 -11.15
C ALA A 150 -12.85 1.26 -10.23
N VAL A 151 -11.83 2.08 -9.98
CA VAL A 151 -10.76 1.83 -9.00
C VAL A 151 -11.04 2.61 -7.73
N ARG A 152 -11.18 1.92 -6.62
CA ARG A 152 -11.37 2.55 -5.30
C ARG A 152 -10.46 1.93 -4.25
N VAL A 153 -10.25 2.65 -3.15
CA VAL A 153 -9.47 2.16 -2.01
C VAL A 153 -10.41 1.80 -0.85
N LEU A 154 -10.23 0.60 -0.32
CA LEU A 154 -10.79 0.18 0.96
C LEU A 154 -9.75 0.50 2.04
N TYR A 155 -9.88 1.70 2.62
CA TYR A 155 -8.89 2.22 3.57
C TYR A 155 -9.09 1.64 4.96
N ILE A 156 -8.15 0.81 5.38
CA ILE A 156 -8.19 0.07 6.65
C ILE A 156 -7.53 0.81 7.82
N GLY A 157 -7.32 2.12 7.73
CA GLY A 157 -6.71 2.94 8.78
C GLY A 157 -7.36 2.77 10.16
N LYS A 158 -8.67 2.51 10.20
CA LYS A 158 -9.44 2.22 11.44
C LYS A 158 -9.66 0.73 11.71
N GLY A 159 -8.98 -0.15 10.96
CA GLY A 159 -9.14 -1.61 10.99
C GLY A 159 -10.00 -2.15 9.86
N VAL A 160 -9.75 -3.41 9.46
CA VAL A 160 -10.44 -4.05 8.33
C VAL A 160 -11.96 -4.08 8.53
N GLY A 161 -12.42 -4.30 9.76
CA GLY A 161 -13.85 -4.30 10.07
C GLY A 161 -14.54 -2.94 10.03
N ARG A 162 -13.80 -1.85 9.94
CA ARG A 162 -14.29 -0.46 9.91
C ARG A 162 -13.61 0.35 8.82
N HIS A 163 -13.24 -0.33 7.72
CA HIS A 163 -12.61 0.34 6.59
C HIS A 163 -13.54 1.38 5.96
N GLU A 164 -12.94 2.41 5.40
CA GLU A 164 -13.64 3.46 4.65
C GLU A 164 -13.53 3.15 3.16
N ARG A 165 -14.62 3.33 2.43
CA ARG A 165 -14.61 3.22 0.97
C ARG A 165 -14.23 4.58 0.42
N VAL A 166 -13.07 4.66 -0.20
CA VAL A 166 -12.49 5.88 -0.72
C VAL A 166 -12.69 5.91 -2.23
N ASP A 167 -13.52 6.82 -2.69
CA ASP A 167 -13.78 7.22 -4.08
C ASP A 167 -13.28 8.66 -4.30
N GLU A 168 -13.45 9.20 -5.51
CA GLU A 168 -13.03 10.56 -5.82
C GLU A 168 -13.75 11.60 -4.96
N ALA A 169 -15.05 11.42 -4.69
CA ALA A 169 -15.81 12.33 -3.84
C ALA A 169 -15.26 12.34 -2.41
N TRP A 170 -14.92 11.17 -1.86
CA TRP A 170 -14.31 11.07 -0.53
C TRP A 170 -12.96 11.78 -0.45
N VAL A 171 -12.09 11.63 -1.47
CA VAL A 171 -10.79 12.32 -1.51
C VAL A 171 -10.98 13.82 -1.56
N ARG A 172 -11.88 14.30 -2.42
CA ARG A 172 -12.20 15.73 -2.56
C ARG A 172 -12.75 16.32 -1.26
N ASP A 173 -13.69 15.65 -0.62
CA ASP A 173 -14.33 16.12 0.62
C ASP A 173 -13.34 16.14 1.79
N LYS A 174 -12.43 15.19 1.82
CA LYS A 174 -11.46 15.03 2.92
C LYS A 174 -10.26 15.95 2.80
N TYR A 175 -9.69 16.08 1.60
CA TYR A 175 -8.42 16.77 1.38
C TYR A 175 -8.54 18.03 0.52
N GLY A 176 -9.67 18.26 -0.12
CA GLY A 176 -9.88 19.42 -1.00
C GLY A 176 -9.09 19.34 -2.31
N VAL A 177 -8.74 18.13 -2.77
CA VAL A 177 -8.04 17.87 -4.03
C VAL A 177 -8.73 16.74 -4.78
N GLU A 178 -8.58 16.69 -6.10
CA GLU A 178 -9.01 15.54 -6.89
C GLU A 178 -8.08 14.34 -6.64
N ALA A 179 -8.59 13.11 -6.77
CA ALA A 179 -7.79 11.89 -6.55
C ALA A 179 -6.55 11.85 -7.44
N GLY A 180 -6.67 12.25 -8.72
CA GLY A 180 -5.54 12.37 -9.64
C GLY A 180 -4.48 13.41 -9.24
N GLN A 181 -4.79 14.31 -8.30
CA GLN A 181 -3.84 15.28 -7.74
C GLN A 181 -3.17 14.79 -6.45
N TYR A 182 -3.54 13.59 -5.95
CA TYR A 182 -3.12 13.16 -4.61
C TYR A 182 -1.60 12.99 -4.49
N ALA A 183 -0.93 12.48 -5.52
CA ALA A 183 0.53 12.37 -5.54
C ALA A 183 1.22 13.75 -5.46
N ASP A 184 0.74 14.73 -6.21
CA ASP A 184 1.23 16.12 -6.14
C ASP A 184 0.95 16.75 -4.77
N PHE A 185 -0.22 16.47 -4.20
CA PHE A 185 -0.60 16.90 -2.86
C PHE A 185 0.34 16.33 -1.79
N ALA A 186 0.61 15.02 -1.83
CA ALA A 186 1.55 14.36 -0.93
C ALA A 186 2.98 14.91 -1.11
N THR A 187 3.42 15.12 -2.35
CA THR A 187 4.71 15.74 -2.67
C THR A 187 4.86 17.13 -2.04
N LEU A 188 3.83 17.98 -2.16
CA LEU A 188 3.87 19.34 -1.59
C LEU A 188 3.84 19.35 -0.07
N ARG A 189 2.96 18.52 0.51
CA ARG A 189 2.78 18.40 1.97
C ARG A 189 3.96 17.73 2.65
N GLY A 190 4.57 16.76 1.98
CA GLY A 190 5.47 15.78 2.54
C GLY A 190 4.76 14.66 3.30
N ASP A 191 5.50 13.62 3.64
CA ASP A 191 5.05 12.55 4.53
C ASP A 191 6.17 12.14 5.49
N ALA A 192 5.96 12.41 6.78
CA ALA A 192 6.95 12.10 7.81
C ALA A 192 7.10 10.57 8.02
N SER A 193 6.05 9.79 7.74
CA SER A 193 6.09 8.33 7.85
C SER A 193 6.98 7.69 6.78
N ASP A 194 7.18 8.39 5.66
CA ASP A 194 8.08 7.97 4.59
C ASP A 194 9.38 8.80 4.53
N GLY A 195 9.60 9.69 5.50
CA GLY A 195 10.80 10.52 5.54
C GLY A 195 10.84 11.60 4.44
N LEU A 196 9.68 11.95 3.87
CA LEU A 196 9.55 12.96 2.83
C LEU A 196 9.32 14.34 3.45
N PRO A 197 10.25 15.31 3.27
CA PRO A 197 10.17 16.59 3.97
C PRO A 197 9.07 17.52 3.47
N GLY A 198 8.60 17.34 2.22
CA GLY A 198 7.69 18.27 1.59
C GLY A 198 8.28 19.66 1.35
N VAL A 199 7.44 20.59 0.93
CA VAL A 199 7.81 22.00 0.79
C VAL A 199 7.66 22.68 2.15
N LYS A 200 8.78 23.14 2.72
CA LYS A 200 8.80 23.75 4.06
C LYS A 200 7.75 24.85 4.23
N GLY A 201 6.84 24.64 5.18
CA GLY A 201 5.75 25.57 5.48
C GLY A 201 4.58 25.55 4.48
N VAL A 202 4.49 24.49 3.66
CA VAL A 202 3.31 24.15 2.87
C VAL A 202 2.69 22.91 3.52
N GLY A 203 1.58 23.10 4.24
CA GLY A 203 0.77 22.01 4.80
C GLY A 203 -0.44 21.73 3.91
N GLU A 204 -1.29 20.80 4.35
CA GLU A 204 -2.46 20.30 3.60
C GLU A 204 -3.32 21.42 2.95
N LYS A 205 -3.71 22.43 3.73
CA LYS A 205 -4.55 23.53 3.23
C LYS A 205 -3.87 24.33 2.12
N THR A 206 -2.56 24.59 2.26
CA THR A 206 -1.82 25.36 1.26
C THR A 206 -1.61 24.52 0.01
N ALA A 207 -1.27 23.23 0.14
CA ALA A 207 -1.13 22.30 -0.98
C ALA A 207 -2.42 22.19 -1.76
N ALA A 208 -3.57 21.97 -1.08
CA ALA A 208 -4.87 21.89 -1.71
C ALA A 208 -5.25 23.22 -2.43
N THR A 209 -5.00 24.36 -1.81
CA THR A 209 -5.24 25.69 -2.44
C THR A 209 -4.41 25.86 -3.70
N LEU A 210 -3.14 25.44 -3.69
CA LEU A 210 -2.26 25.53 -4.85
C LEU A 210 -2.74 24.63 -5.99
N LEU A 211 -3.07 23.38 -5.69
CA LEU A 211 -3.57 22.43 -6.67
C LEU A 211 -4.93 22.85 -7.24
N GLY A 212 -5.85 23.31 -6.42
CA GLY A 212 -7.15 23.83 -6.87
C GLY A 212 -7.02 25.05 -7.79
N ARG A 213 -5.97 25.87 -7.59
CA ARG A 213 -5.73 27.06 -8.40
C ARG A 213 -4.95 26.81 -9.68
N PHE A 214 -3.90 25.99 -9.61
CA PHE A 214 -2.97 25.79 -10.73
C PHE A 214 -3.12 24.44 -11.42
N GLY A 215 -3.81 23.50 -10.80
CA GLY A 215 -4.15 22.19 -11.35
C GLY A 215 -3.15 21.09 -11.00
N ASP A 216 -1.86 21.29 -11.22
CA ASP A 216 -0.80 20.31 -11.00
C ASP A 216 0.51 20.95 -10.51
N LEU A 217 1.43 20.09 -10.03
CA LEU A 217 2.73 20.54 -9.52
C LEU A 217 3.58 21.25 -10.56
N ALA A 218 3.53 20.81 -11.83
CA ALA A 218 4.30 21.45 -12.89
C ALA A 218 3.86 22.90 -13.11
N ARG A 219 2.55 23.16 -13.12
CA ARG A 219 1.98 24.50 -13.24
C ARG A 219 2.22 25.34 -11.98
N ILE A 220 2.20 24.73 -10.79
CA ILE A 220 2.57 25.41 -9.53
C ILE A 220 4.01 25.90 -9.62
N ARG A 221 4.94 25.08 -10.07
CA ARG A 221 6.36 25.43 -10.26
C ARG A 221 6.55 26.54 -11.32
N ALA A 222 5.86 26.41 -12.44
CA ALA A 222 5.88 27.43 -13.50
C ALA A 222 5.36 28.79 -12.97
N ALA A 223 4.25 28.80 -12.23
CA ALA A 223 3.72 30.01 -11.60
C ALA A 223 4.66 30.58 -10.52
N ALA A 224 5.41 29.75 -9.83
CA ALA A 224 6.40 30.21 -8.87
C ALA A 224 7.61 30.90 -9.57
N ALA A 225 7.95 30.46 -10.77
CA ALA A 225 9.02 31.06 -11.58
C ALA A 225 8.58 32.32 -12.32
N ASP A 226 7.28 32.53 -12.56
CA ASP A 226 6.73 33.70 -13.28
C ASP A 226 6.34 34.82 -12.31
N PRO A 227 7.05 35.96 -12.29
CA PRO A 227 6.70 37.11 -11.45
C PRO A 227 5.31 37.70 -11.72
N ALA A 228 4.77 37.50 -12.93
CA ALA A 228 3.44 37.98 -13.31
C ALA A 228 2.30 37.06 -12.86
N ALA A 229 2.61 35.81 -12.50
CA ALA A 229 1.57 34.88 -11.99
C ALA A 229 1.05 35.37 -10.64
N GLU A 230 -0.24 35.29 -10.44
CA GLU A 230 -0.90 35.64 -9.18
C GLU A 230 -0.59 34.59 -8.09
N MET A 231 0.59 34.55 -7.56
CA MET A 231 1.00 33.72 -6.42
C MET A 231 1.54 34.62 -5.30
N ALA A 232 1.09 34.39 -4.08
CA ALA A 232 1.58 35.14 -2.92
C ALA A 232 3.08 34.99 -2.77
N ALA A 233 3.80 36.15 -2.56
CA ALA A 233 5.27 36.20 -2.55
C ALA A 233 5.89 35.18 -1.57
N GLY A 234 5.28 34.99 -0.38
CA GLY A 234 5.75 34.01 0.59
C GLY A 234 5.61 32.54 0.14
N VAL A 235 4.56 32.22 -0.61
CA VAL A 235 4.35 30.87 -1.18
C VAL A 235 5.33 30.64 -2.34
N ARG A 236 5.48 31.64 -3.21
CA ARG A 236 6.44 31.65 -4.31
C ARG A 236 7.85 31.33 -3.80
N ALA A 237 8.29 32.06 -2.76
CA ALA A 237 9.62 31.87 -2.17
C ALA A 237 9.79 30.43 -1.60
N LYS A 238 8.75 29.85 -0.99
CA LYS A 238 8.78 28.47 -0.47
C LYS A 238 8.91 27.43 -1.58
N VAL A 239 8.12 27.55 -2.65
CA VAL A 239 8.17 26.64 -3.80
C VAL A 239 9.52 26.74 -4.50
N ALA A 240 10.02 27.97 -4.72
CA ALA A 240 11.34 28.18 -5.32
C ALA A 240 12.49 27.61 -4.47
N ALA A 241 12.41 27.77 -3.14
CA ALA A 241 13.43 27.23 -2.23
C ALA A 241 13.42 25.69 -2.15
N ALA A 242 12.33 25.04 -2.55
CA ALA A 242 12.21 23.59 -2.58
C ALA A 242 12.46 22.97 -3.97
N SER A 243 13.06 23.74 -4.91
CA SER A 243 13.22 23.30 -6.30
C SER A 243 13.88 21.94 -6.42
N ASP A 244 15.02 21.74 -5.74
CA ASP A 244 15.79 20.49 -5.80
C ASP A 244 14.98 19.28 -5.31
N TYR A 245 14.23 19.45 -4.20
CA TYR A 245 13.32 18.43 -3.71
C TYR A 245 12.20 18.13 -4.72
N LEU A 246 11.58 19.18 -5.28
CA LEU A 246 10.48 19.04 -6.23
C LEU A 246 10.92 18.49 -7.59
N ASP A 247 12.23 18.46 -7.89
CA ASP A 247 12.76 17.81 -9.09
C ASP A 247 12.69 16.26 -8.99
N VAL A 248 12.80 15.72 -7.80
CA VAL A 248 12.92 14.28 -7.57
C VAL A 248 11.73 13.65 -6.84
N ALA A 249 11.12 14.39 -5.91
CA ALA A 249 10.07 13.86 -5.04
C ALA A 249 8.83 13.31 -5.76
N PRO A 250 8.34 13.87 -6.89
CA PRO A 250 7.22 13.28 -7.61
C PRO A 250 7.46 11.84 -8.05
N ARG A 251 8.72 11.48 -8.38
CA ARG A 251 9.09 10.11 -8.75
C ARG A 251 9.13 9.17 -7.56
N VAL A 252 9.41 9.68 -6.37
CA VAL A 252 9.43 8.88 -5.14
C VAL A 252 8.02 8.63 -4.62
N VAL A 253 7.14 9.64 -4.70
CA VAL A 253 5.75 9.58 -4.21
C VAL A 253 4.82 8.82 -5.15
N ALA A 254 5.03 8.95 -6.47
CA ALA A 254 4.21 8.25 -7.44
C ALA A 254 4.51 6.75 -7.41
N VAL A 255 3.46 5.93 -7.33
CA VAL A 255 3.60 4.48 -7.49
C VAL A 255 3.80 4.12 -8.96
N ALA A 256 4.60 3.08 -9.23
CA ALA A 256 4.77 2.56 -10.58
C ALA A 256 3.45 1.99 -11.13
N ARG A 257 3.23 2.13 -12.44
CA ARG A 257 1.99 1.69 -13.10
C ARG A 257 2.23 0.79 -14.31
N ASP A 258 3.48 0.46 -14.60
CA ASP A 258 3.92 -0.19 -15.83
C ASP A 258 4.97 -1.29 -15.61
N LEU A 259 5.02 -1.86 -14.41
CA LEU A 259 5.92 -2.98 -14.13
C LEU A 259 5.55 -4.19 -14.99
N PRO A 260 6.55 -4.96 -15.47
CA PRO A 260 6.31 -6.14 -16.28
C PRO A 260 5.80 -7.33 -15.44
N LEU A 261 4.62 -7.18 -14.84
CA LEU A 261 4.00 -8.20 -13.99
C LEU A 261 3.21 -9.20 -14.82
N ASP A 262 3.32 -10.49 -14.44
CA ASP A 262 2.39 -11.50 -14.94
C ASP A 262 1.02 -11.30 -14.25
N ARG A 263 -0.01 -11.10 -15.06
CA ARG A 263 -1.40 -10.95 -14.61
C ARG A 263 -2.19 -12.25 -14.69
N SER A 264 -1.56 -13.35 -15.10
CA SER A 264 -2.17 -14.67 -15.09
C SER A 264 -2.28 -15.22 -13.67
N GLY A 265 -3.23 -16.12 -13.42
CA GLY A 265 -3.35 -16.80 -12.12
C GLY A 265 -3.86 -15.93 -10.96
N LEU A 266 -4.44 -14.75 -11.24
CA LEU A 266 -5.02 -13.88 -10.20
C LEU A 266 -6.46 -14.23 -9.84
N ALA A 267 -7.06 -15.22 -10.52
CA ALA A 267 -8.41 -15.67 -10.20
C ALA A 267 -8.46 -16.20 -8.75
N LEU A 268 -9.48 -15.79 -8.00
CA LEU A 268 -9.68 -16.30 -6.65
C LEU A 268 -9.98 -17.81 -6.71
N PRO A 269 -9.23 -18.68 -6.01
CA PRO A 269 -9.51 -20.11 -6.02
C PRO A 269 -10.85 -20.41 -5.34
N VAL A 270 -11.60 -21.35 -5.89
CA VAL A 270 -12.87 -21.84 -5.29
C VAL A 270 -12.65 -22.90 -4.20
N ALA A 271 -11.45 -23.44 -4.10
CA ALA A 271 -11.01 -24.39 -3.10
C ALA A 271 -9.49 -24.31 -2.95
N PRO A 272 -8.92 -24.77 -1.82
CA PRO A 272 -7.47 -24.82 -1.65
C PRO A 272 -6.77 -25.58 -2.77
N ALA A 273 -5.66 -25.05 -3.29
CA ALA A 273 -4.87 -25.68 -4.34
C ALA A 273 -4.14 -26.94 -3.83
N ASP A 274 -3.67 -26.94 -2.58
CA ASP A 274 -3.06 -28.08 -1.92
C ASP A 274 -3.68 -28.28 -0.53
N PRO A 275 -4.81 -29.05 -0.44
CA PRO A 275 -5.48 -29.31 0.82
C PRO A 275 -4.62 -30.10 1.83
N ALA A 276 -3.70 -30.95 1.36
CA ALA A 276 -2.84 -31.74 2.23
C ALA A 276 -1.78 -30.86 2.91
N ALA A 277 -1.08 -30.01 2.13
CA ALA A 277 -0.13 -29.02 2.67
C ALA A 277 -0.85 -28.05 3.61
N LEU A 278 -2.04 -27.58 3.24
CA LEU A 278 -2.82 -26.65 4.08
C LEU A 278 -3.20 -27.28 5.42
N SER A 279 -3.63 -28.57 5.43
CA SER A 279 -3.93 -29.31 6.68
C SER A 279 -2.69 -29.43 7.57
N ALA A 280 -1.54 -29.79 6.99
CA ALA A 280 -0.28 -29.90 7.73
C ALA A 280 0.16 -28.55 8.33
N LEU A 281 0.02 -27.45 7.58
CA LEU A 281 0.30 -26.10 8.06
C LEU A 281 -0.66 -25.68 9.18
N ALA A 282 -1.95 -26.01 9.04
CA ALA A 282 -2.97 -25.73 10.05
C ALA A 282 -2.67 -26.43 11.37
N GLU A 283 -2.33 -27.73 11.33
CA GLU A 283 -1.92 -28.50 12.51
C GLU A 283 -0.64 -27.94 13.15
N ARG A 284 0.41 -27.74 12.33
CA ARG A 284 1.71 -27.25 12.81
C ARG A 284 1.61 -25.91 13.51
N TRP A 285 0.85 -24.98 12.95
CA TRP A 285 0.78 -23.60 13.39
C TRP A 285 -0.50 -23.25 14.18
N GLY A 286 -1.38 -24.23 14.45
CA GLY A 286 -2.63 -24.01 15.15
C GLY A 286 -3.61 -23.07 14.39
N LEU A 287 -3.69 -23.22 13.06
CA LEU A 287 -4.46 -22.35 12.17
C LEU A 287 -5.80 -22.94 11.73
N ASP A 288 -6.28 -24.04 12.36
CA ASP A 288 -7.50 -24.76 11.95
C ASP A 288 -8.70 -23.82 11.74
N SER A 289 -8.96 -22.96 12.72
CA SER A 289 -10.12 -22.06 12.66
C SER A 289 -10.05 -21.03 11.52
N PRO A 290 -8.96 -20.25 11.34
CA PRO A 290 -8.88 -19.28 10.23
C PRO A 290 -8.82 -19.98 8.86
N VAL A 291 -8.17 -21.15 8.76
CA VAL A 291 -8.14 -21.96 7.54
C VAL A 291 -9.55 -22.43 7.17
N ALA A 292 -10.31 -22.98 8.14
CA ALA A 292 -11.69 -23.41 7.90
C ALA A 292 -12.60 -22.25 7.46
N ARG A 293 -12.46 -21.07 8.07
CA ARG A 293 -13.22 -19.86 7.67
C ARG A 293 -12.93 -19.45 6.25
N LEU A 294 -11.64 -19.33 5.89
CA LEU A 294 -11.25 -18.93 4.54
C LEU A 294 -11.70 -19.97 3.51
N THR A 295 -11.52 -21.26 3.78
CA THR A 295 -12.01 -22.35 2.90
C THR A 295 -13.53 -22.27 2.69
N GLY A 296 -14.29 -21.98 3.74
CA GLY A 296 -15.74 -21.86 3.65
C GLY A 296 -16.18 -20.75 2.70
N VAL A 297 -15.58 -19.54 2.82
CA VAL A 297 -15.97 -18.40 1.97
C VAL A 297 -15.48 -18.53 0.52
N LEU A 298 -14.38 -19.26 0.26
CA LEU A 298 -13.91 -19.54 -1.10
C LEU A 298 -14.89 -20.44 -1.87
N GLY A 299 -15.49 -21.42 -1.21
CA GLY A 299 -16.47 -22.32 -1.82
C GLY A 299 -17.83 -21.68 -2.13
N GLU A 300 -18.07 -20.48 -1.59
CA GLU A 300 -19.31 -19.72 -1.77
C GLU A 300 -19.14 -18.49 -2.70
N ALA A 301 -17.93 -18.17 -3.14
CA ALA A 301 -17.58 -16.95 -3.88
C ALA A 301 -17.87 -17.03 -5.40
#